data_3f9613f1a6dc0a07a04a11393dfec408
#
_entry.id   3f9613f1a6dc0a07a04a11393dfec408
#
_cell.length_a   1.000
_cell.length_b   1.000
_cell.length_c   1.000
_cell.angle_alpha   90.00
_cell.angle_beta   90.00
_cell.angle_gamma   90.00
#
_symmetry.space_group_name_H-M   'P 1'
#
loop_
_entity.id
_entity.type
_entity.pdbx_description
1 polymer ?
#
loop_
_entity_poly.entity_id
_entity_poly.type
_entity_poly.pdbx_seq_one_letter_code
_entity_poly.pdbx_strand_id
1 'polypeptide(L)'
;GLACCAIELMASAASRYDISRFGMEVMRFSPRQSDCMIVAGTVTYKMAEVVRRIYDQMGDPKWVVAMGACASTGGMYRSYAVMQGVDNIVPVDVYVSGCPPRPEALLDAMIKLQDKIGNESSVRNLRKTNSVAAG
;
A
#
# COMPACT_ATOMS: atom_id res chain seq x y z
N GLY A 1 4.26 6.70 6.73
CA GLY A 1 5.68 6.39 6.70
C GLY A 1 6.53 7.34 7.53
N LEU A 2 7.26 6.83 8.51
CA LEU A 2 8.10 7.64 9.41
C LEU A 2 9.55 7.10 9.48
N ALA A 3 9.92 6.19 8.60
CA ALA A 3 11.22 5.55 8.56
C ALA A 3 11.89 5.73 7.19
N CYS A 4 13.02 5.05 6.96
CA CYS A 4 13.82 5.22 5.74
C CYS A 4 13.05 4.96 4.44
N CYS A 5 12.09 4.05 4.41
CA CYS A 5 11.25 3.84 3.23
C CYS A 5 10.40 5.06 2.86
N ALA A 6 10.02 5.88 3.84
CA ALA A 6 9.31 7.13 3.58
C ALA A 6 10.17 8.16 2.83
N ILE A 7 11.48 8.15 3.03
CA ILE A 7 12.43 9.00 2.29
C ILE A 7 12.45 8.59 0.81
N GLU A 8 12.48 7.29 0.51
CA GLU A 8 12.39 6.80 -0.87
C GLU A 8 11.01 7.06 -1.50
N LEU A 9 9.94 7.02 -0.71
CA LEU A 9 8.62 7.43 -1.16
C LEU A 9 8.61 8.92 -1.57
N MET A 10 9.24 9.79 -0.79
CA MET A 10 9.41 11.20 -1.17
C MET A 10 10.27 11.35 -2.42
N ALA A 11 11.33 10.56 -2.57
CA ALA A 11 12.16 10.56 -3.77
C ALA A 11 11.36 10.15 -5.03
N SER A 12 10.41 9.23 -4.91
CA SER A 12 9.54 8.84 -6.03
C SER A 12 8.60 9.95 -6.50
N ALA A 13 8.27 10.89 -5.61
CA ALA A 13 7.47 12.08 -5.92
C ALA A 13 8.33 13.25 -6.42
N ALA A 14 9.65 13.14 -6.36
CA ALA A 14 10.57 14.19 -6.81
C ALA A 14 10.69 14.22 -8.35
N SER A 15 11.21 15.32 -8.87
CA SER A 15 11.27 15.60 -10.31
C SER A 15 11.95 14.54 -11.16
N ARG A 16 12.91 13.81 -10.60
CA ARG A 16 13.65 12.76 -11.33
C ARG A 16 12.79 11.54 -11.68
N TYR A 17 11.89 11.16 -10.79
CA TYR A 17 11.02 9.98 -10.95
C TYR A 17 9.59 10.34 -11.23
N ASP A 18 9.08 11.35 -10.57
CA ASP A 18 7.77 11.98 -10.75
C ASP A 18 6.60 10.98 -10.90
N ILE A 19 6.11 10.50 -9.76
CA ILE A 19 4.98 9.56 -9.68
C ILE A 19 3.70 10.09 -10.36
N SER A 20 3.61 11.40 -10.59
CA SER A 20 2.48 12.04 -11.30
C SER A 20 2.32 11.56 -12.73
N ARG A 21 3.39 11.13 -13.38
CA ARG A 21 3.34 10.53 -14.73
C ARG A 21 2.50 9.25 -14.80
N PHE A 22 2.28 8.61 -13.66
CA PHE A 22 1.46 7.41 -13.52
C PHE A 22 0.07 7.71 -12.95
N GLY A 23 -0.28 9.00 -12.80
CA GLY A 23 -1.58 9.43 -12.29
C GLY A 23 -1.77 9.27 -10.78
N MET A 24 -0.69 9.25 -10.00
CA MET A 24 -0.70 8.96 -8.57
C MET A 24 -0.05 10.06 -7.72
N GLU A 25 -0.08 11.30 -8.18
CA GLU A 25 0.59 12.41 -7.50
C GLU A 25 -0.11 12.87 -6.20
N VAL A 26 -1.42 12.64 -6.09
CA VAL A 26 -2.20 13.20 -5.00
C VAL A 26 -2.02 12.38 -3.73
N MET A 27 -1.21 12.89 -2.82
CA MET A 27 -1.06 12.34 -1.48
C MET A 27 -2.17 12.86 -0.57
N ARG A 28 -3.13 11.99 -0.22
CA ARG A 28 -4.20 12.31 0.73
C ARG A 28 -3.80 11.89 2.13
N PHE A 29 -3.73 12.83 3.05
CA PHE A 29 -3.42 12.55 4.46
C PHE A 29 -4.67 12.19 5.27
N SER A 30 -5.85 12.50 4.75
CA SER A 30 -7.10 12.06 5.36
C SER A 30 -7.45 10.64 4.89
N PRO A 31 -7.56 9.66 5.81
CA PRO A 31 -7.89 8.28 5.43
C PRO A 31 -9.24 8.15 4.72
N ARG A 32 -10.19 9.00 5.07
CA ARG A 32 -11.54 8.99 4.48
C ARG A 32 -11.57 9.40 3.01
N GLN A 33 -10.52 10.04 2.51
CA GLN A 33 -10.37 10.50 1.14
C GLN A 33 -9.31 9.71 0.36
N SER A 34 -8.79 8.63 0.95
CA SER A 34 -7.73 7.81 0.37
C SER A 34 -8.25 6.44 0.00
N ASP A 35 -7.82 5.95 -1.16
CA ASP A 35 -8.17 4.61 -1.66
C ASP A 35 -7.01 3.62 -1.49
N CYS A 36 -5.78 4.11 -1.44
CA CYS A 36 -4.58 3.29 -1.29
C CYS A 36 -3.77 3.73 -0.06
N MET A 37 -3.38 2.77 0.75
CA MET A 37 -2.53 2.96 1.92
C MET A 37 -1.14 2.38 1.65
N ILE A 38 -0.11 3.21 1.70
CA ILE A 38 1.29 2.77 1.61
C ILE A 38 1.87 2.73 3.02
N VAL A 39 2.20 1.53 3.49
CA VAL A 39 2.90 1.33 4.76
C VAL A 39 4.39 1.29 4.46
N ALA A 40 5.09 2.39 4.76
CA ALA A 40 6.49 2.57 4.42
C ALA A 40 7.34 2.62 5.69
N GLY A 41 8.03 1.54 5.97
CA GLY A 41 8.97 1.42 7.07
C GLY A 41 8.57 0.44 8.17
N THR A 42 9.32 0.50 9.26
CA THR A 42 9.15 -0.38 10.41
C THR A 42 7.84 -0.09 11.14
N VAL A 43 7.08 -1.13 11.44
CA VAL A 43 5.86 -1.04 12.25
C VAL A 43 6.14 -1.63 13.62
N THR A 44 6.01 -0.83 14.66
CA THR A 44 6.09 -1.30 16.05
C THR A 44 4.72 -1.77 16.54
N TYR A 45 4.68 -2.62 17.55
CA TYR A 45 3.41 -3.04 18.17
C TYR A 45 2.60 -1.86 18.69
N LYS A 46 3.27 -0.86 19.24
CA LYS A 46 2.64 0.38 19.70
C LYS A 46 1.99 1.18 18.57
N MET A 47 2.57 1.13 17.36
CA MET A 47 2.06 1.81 16.20
C MET A 47 1.04 0.96 15.40
N ALA A 48 1.02 -0.33 15.61
CA ALA A 48 0.15 -1.27 14.91
C ALA A 48 -1.34 -0.94 15.09
N GLU A 49 -1.76 -0.57 16.29
CA GLU A 49 -3.14 -0.13 16.54
C GLU A 49 -3.52 1.12 15.74
N VAL A 50 -2.59 2.07 15.62
CA VAL A 50 -2.81 3.29 14.84
C VAL A 50 -2.95 2.97 13.37
N VAL A 51 -2.09 2.09 12.84
CA VAL A 51 -2.15 1.62 11.44
C VAL A 51 -3.50 0.94 11.17
N ARG A 52 -3.95 0.06 12.06
CA ARG A 52 -5.25 -0.60 11.95
C ARG A 52 -6.40 0.39 11.96
N ARG A 53 -6.37 1.35 12.89
CA ARG A 53 -7.40 2.40 12.99
C ARG A 53 -7.48 3.26 11.73
N ILE A 54 -6.32 3.62 11.15
CA ILE A 54 -6.27 4.36 9.88
C ILE A 54 -6.87 3.53 8.75
N TYR A 55 -6.55 2.25 8.67
CA TYR A 55 -7.11 1.35 7.68
C TYR A 55 -8.63 1.23 7.79
N ASP A 56 -9.15 1.12 8.99
CA ASP A 56 -10.59 1.01 9.23
C ASP A 56 -11.36 2.30 8.88
N GLN A 57 -10.67 3.45 8.92
CA GLN A 57 -11.24 4.75 8.50
C GLN A 57 -11.27 4.96 6.99
N MET A 58 -10.58 4.13 6.22
CA MET A 58 -10.62 4.22 4.76
C MET A 58 -11.92 3.64 4.23
N GLY A 59 -12.48 4.31 3.23
CA GLY A 59 -13.67 3.83 2.52
C GLY A 59 -13.35 2.64 1.60
N ASP A 60 -14.35 1.80 1.33
CA ASP A 60 -14.23 0.73 0.36
C ASP A 60 -14.55 1.25 -1.07
N PRO A 61 -13.83 0.80 -2.11
CA PRO A 61 -12.72 -0.15 -2.11
C PRO A 61 -11.40 0.48 -1.62
N LYS A 62 -10.56 -0.34 -0.98
CA LYS A 62 -9.26 0.11 -0.45
C LYS A 62 -8.18 -0.94 -0.70
N TRP A 63 -6.95 -0.48 -0.90
CA TRP A 63 -5.79 -1.32 -1.18
C TRP A 63 -4.62 -0.94 -0.29
N VAL A 64 -3.78 -1.91 0.03
CA VAL A 64 -2.61 -1.72 0.90
C VAL A 64 -1.34 -2.17 0.19
N VAL A 65 -0.34 -1.30 0.20
CA VAL A 65 1.01 -1.59 -0.29
C VAL A 65 1.97 -1.62 0.89
N ALA A 66 2.62 -2.74 1.11
CA ALA A 66 3.70 -2.87 2.08
C ALA A 66 5.03 -2.54 1.41
N MET A 67 5.60 -1.39 1.74
CA MET A 67 6.84 -0.89 1.16
C MET A 67 8.03 -1.22 2.05
N GLY A 68 8.93 -2.03 1.53
CA GLY A 68 10.19 -2.39 2.15
C GLY A 68 10.13 -3.65 3.01
N ALA A 69 11.30 -4.15 3.37
CA ALA A 69 11.45 -5.39 4.13
C ALA A 69 10.80 -5.31 5.52
N CYS A 70 10.89 -4.15 6.19
CA CYS A 70 10.31 -3.96 7.51
C CYS A 70 8.79 -4.09 7.53
N ALA A 71 8.11 -3.45 6.59
CA ALA A 71 6.66 -3.57 6.47
C ALA A 71 6.22 -4.96 6.01
N SER A 72 7.02 -5.61 5.15
CA SER A 72 6.69 -6.92 4.59
C SER A 72 6.86 -8.06 5.59
N THR A 73 7.98 -8.10 6.32
CA THR A 73 8.37 -9.24 7.18
C THR A 73 9.00 -8.86 8.52
N GLY A 74 9.11 -7.55 8.83
CA GLY A 74 9.90 -7.06 9.96
C GLY A 74 11.36 -6.78 9.61
N GLY A 75 11.84 -7.23 8.45
CA GLY A 75 13.20 -7.01 7.97
C GLY A 75 14.28 -7.60 8.89
N MET A 76 15.33 -6.84 9.11
CA MET A 76 16.42 -7.20 10.02
C MET A 76 16.06 -7.01 11.51
N TYR A 77 14.97 -6.33 11.81
CA TYR A 77 14.57 -5.98 13.18
C TYR A 77 13.68 -7.06 13.78
N ARG A 78 14.28 -7.94 14.53
CA ARG A 78 13.60 -9.06 15.20
C ARG A 78 13.60 -8.85 16.71
N SER A 79 12.99 -7.75 17.15
CA SER A 79 12.90 -7.42 18.57
C SER A 79 11.46 -7.58 19.09
N TYR A 80 11.31 -7.53 20.41
CA TYR A 80 10.00 -7.60 21.07
C TYR A 80 9.08 -6.42 20.74
N ALA A 81 9.63 -5.31 20.25
CA ALA A 81 8.88 -4.09 19.97
C ALA A 81 8.44 -3.98 18.52
N VAL A 82 9.00 -4.77 17.59
CA VAL A 82 8.77 -4.68 16.14
C VAL A 82 7.86 -5.79 15.68
N MET A 83 6.79 -5.40 14.97
CA MET A 83 5.88 -6.34 14.34
C MET A 83 6.53 -6.98 13.10
N GLN A 84 6.39 -8.29 12.98
CA GLN A 84 7.00 -9.08 11.91
C GLN A 84 6.08 -9.16 10.69
N GLY A 85 5.83 -8.01 10.08
CA GLY A 85 4.98 -7.86 8.90
C GLY A 85 3.66 -7.16 9.20
N VAL A 86 3.27 -6.23 8.34
CA VAL A 86 2.02 -5.48 8.47
C VAL A 86 0.80 -6.32 8.09
N ASP A 87 0.99 -7.42 7.38
CA ASP A 87 -0.04 -8.39 7.02
C ASP A 87 -0.71 -9.07 8.23
N ASN A 88 -0.06 -9.02 9.39
CA ASN A 88 -0.67 -9.48 10.64
C ASN A 88 -1.80 -8.58 11.15
N ILE A 89 -1.90 -7.34 10.68
CA ILE A 89 -2.90 -6.37 11.13
C ILE A 89 -3.84 -5.88 10.03
N VAL A 90 -3.35 -5.77 8.80
CA VAL A 90 -4.15 -5.35 7.65
C VAL A 90 -3.86 -6.24 6.44
N PRO A 91 -4.84 -6.53 5.58
CA PRO A 91 -4.59 -7.27 4.35
C PRO A 91 -3.69 -6.46 3.43
N VAL A 92 -2.68 -7.09 2.84
CA VAL A 92 -1.73 -6.47 1.92
C VAL A 92 -1.99 -6.94 0.50
N ASP A 93 -2.07 -6.01 -0.43
CA ASP A 93 -2.32 -6.29 -1.85
C ASP A 93 -1.04 -6.44 -2.65
N VAL A 94 -0.05 -5.59 -2.36
CA VAL A 94 1.25 -5.58 -3.06
C VAL A 94 2.37 -5.40 -2.06
N TYR A 95 3.43 -6.18 -2.24
CA TYR A 95 4.68 -6.08 -1.48
C TYR A 95 5.78 -5.49 -2.35
N VAL A 96 6.53 -4.54 -1.81
CA VAL A 96 7.69 -3.92 -2.46
C VAL A 96 8.94 -4.32 -1.69
N SER A 97 9.77 -5.16 -2.28
CA SER A 97 11.02 -5.62 -1.66
C SER A 97 12.12 -4.57 -1.74
N GLY A 98 12.95 -4.52 -0.73
CA GLY A 98 14.11 -3.64 -0.61
C GLY A 98 14.27 -3.07 0.79
N CYS A 99 15.41 -2.45 1.06
CA CYS A 99 15.70 -1.86 2.37
C CYS A 99 16.62 -0.63 2.25
N PRO A 100 16.05 0.53 1.85
CA PRO A 100 14.72 0.75 1.27
C PRO A 100 14.66 0.28 -0.20
N PRO A 101 13.46 0.01 -0.73
CA PRO A 101 13.29 -0.22 -2.17
C PRO A 101 13.57 1.07 -2.94
N ARG A 102 14.18 0.92 -4.11
CA ARG A 102 14.42 2.07 -4.99
C ARG A 102 13.11 2.65 -5.50
N PRO A 103 13.07 3.94 -5.87
CA PRO A 103 11.85 4.56 -6.41
C PRO A 103 11.26 3.81 -7.61
N GLU A 104 12.09 3.24 -8.49
CA GLU A 104 11.62 2.45 -9.64
C GLU A 104 10.86 1.19 -9.19
N ALA A 105 11.29 0.55 -8.10
CA ALA A 105 10.60 -0.62 -7.56
C ALA A 105 9.21 -0.25 -7.01
N LEU A 106 9.08 0.91 -6.38
CA LEU A 106 7.79 1.43 -5.95
C LEU A 106 6.88 1.73 -7.15
N LEU A 107 7.40 2.38 -8.20
CA LEU A 107 6.65 2.68 -9.41
C LEU A 107 6.14 1.40 -10.09
N ASP A 108 6.97 0.37 -10.19
CA ASP A 108 6.57 -0.95 -10.72
C ASP A 108 5.46 -1.59 -9.88
N ALA A 109 5.57 -1.50 -8.55
CA ALA A 109 4.54 -2.01 -7.65
C ALA A 109 3.20 -1.27 -7.80
N MET A 110 3.25 0.05 -8.01
CA MET A 110 2.04 0.83 -8.25
C MET A 110 1.38 0.51 -9.60
N ILE A 111 2.16 0.22 -10.63
CA ILE A 111 1.65 -0.27 -11.93
C ILE A 111 0.97 -1.63 -11.73
N LYS A 112 1.59 -2.55 -11.01
CA LYS A 112 0.99 -3.86 -10.67
C LYS A 112 -0.33 -3.71 -9.89
N LEU A 113 -0.39 -2.74 -8.99
CA LEU A 113 -1.62 -2.42 -8.27
C LEU A 113 -2.71 -1.91 -9.22
N GLN A 114 -2.38 -1.04 -10.17
CA GLN A 114 -3.33 -0.56 -11.18
C GLN A 114 -3.89 -1.71 -12.03
N ASP A 115 -3.05 -2.64 -12.45
CA ASP A 115 -3.46 -3.84 -13.18
C ASP A 115 -4.39 -4.72 -12.34
N LYS A 116 -4.08 -4.91 -11.05
CA LYS A 116 -4.95 -5.65 -10.11
C LYS A 116 -6.32 -4.99 -9.99
N ILE A 117 -6.36 -3.68 -9.81
CA ILE A 117 -7.60 -2.89 -9.71
C ILE A 117 -8.44 -3.03 -10.98
N GLY A 118 -7.80 -2.93 -12.15
CA GLY A 118 -8.45 -3.10 -13.45
C GLY A 118 -9.09 -4.47 -13.59
N ASN A 119 -8.38 -5.53 -13.24
CA ASN A 119 -8.88 -6.90 -13.28
C ASN A 119 -10.03 -7.14 -12.29
N GLU A 120 -9.93 -6.64 -11.07
CA GLU A 120 -11.00 -6.75 -10.07
C GLU A 120 -12.27 -6.01 -10.48
N SER A 121 -12.16 -4.85 -11.12
CA SER A 121 -13.32 -4.13 -11.64
C SER A 121 -14.00 -4.89 -12.77
N SER A 122 -13.24 -5.52 -13.66
CA SER A 122 -13.76 -6.35 -14.74
C SER A 122 -14.52 -7.57 -14.21
N VAL A 123 -13.98 -8.26 -13.21
CA VAL A 123 -14.63 -9.41 -12.56
C VAL A 123 -15.92 -9.00 -11.85
N ARG A 124 -15.94 -7.84 -11.19
CA ARG A 124 -17.16 -7.30 -10.56
C ARG A 124 -18.25 -6.99 -11.57
N ASN A 125 -17.89 -6.43 -12.72
CA ASN A 125 -18.84 -6.15 -13.80
C ASN A 125 -19.42 -7.45 -14.41
N LEU A 126 -18.59 -8.46 -14.62
CA LEU A 126 -19.04 -9.78 -15.07
C LEU A 126 -20.01 -10.45 -14.08
N ARG A 127 -19.76 -10.34 -12.77
CA ARG A 127 -20.68 -10.85 -11.75
C ARG A 127 -22.02 -10.12 -11.75
N LYS A 128 -22.01 -8.79 -11.94
CA LYS A 128 -23.25 -7.99 -12.05
C LYS A 128 -24.06 -8.36 -13.29
N THR A 129 -23.42 -8.53 -14.45
CA THR A 129 -24.11 -8.94 -15.67
C THR A 129 -24.72 -10.33 -15.56
N ASN A 130 -24.02 -11.27 -14.95
CA ASN A 130 -24.55 -12.62 -14.72
C ASN A 130 -25.71 -12.66 -13.72
N SER A 131 -25.72 -11.79 -12.71
CA SER A 131 -26.83 -11.68 -11.75
C SER A 131 -28.09 -11.07 -12.36
N VAL A 132 -27.94 -10.20 -13.35
CA VAL A 132 -29.09 -9.61 -14.09
C VAL A 132 -29.65 -10.58 -15.14
N ALA A 133 -28.80 -11.45 -15.68
CA ALA A 133 -29.24 -12.47 -16.66
C ALA A 133 -29.90 -13.70 -16.02
N ALA A 134 -29.80 -13.85 -14.70
CA ALA A 134 -30.40 -14.97 -13.94
C ALA A 134 -31.74 -14.61 -13.25
N GLY A 135 -32.24 -13.40 -13.45
CA GLY A 135 -33.54 -12.91 -12.99
C GLY A 135 -34.48 -12.71 -14.16
#